data_9651b7a0d110b3ea98ec9596ceb64617
#
_entry.id   9651b7a0d110b3ea98ec9596ceb64617
#
_cell.length_a   1.000
_cell.length_b   1.000
_cell.length_c   1.000
_cell.angle_alpha   90.00
_cell.angle_beta   90.00
_cell.angle_gamma   90.00
#
_symmetry.space_group_name_H-M   'P 1'
#
loop_
_entity.id
_entity.type
_entity.pdbx_description
1 polymer ?
#
loop_
_entity_poly.entity_id
_entity_poly.type
_entity_poly.pdbx_seq_one_letter_code
_entity_poly.pdbx_strand_id
1 'polypeptide(L)'
;MSAPDQDWEKVRDPAANNALIKAYLPGHVGVEFTSIEDGRVTGRLQIQQHHLAPNGFMHAATVVTLADTCAGFGCRHNLPAGASGFTTIDLTCSYLGTSTEGAIACVAEMVHGGRTTQVWDVKVRREGDDKVIALFRCTQMVLYPRA
;
A
#
# COMPACT_ATOMS: atom_id res chain seq x y z
N MET A 1 -0.56 -15.95 -17.77
CA MET A 1 -0.83 -14.58 -18.26
C MET A 1 0.42 -13.77 -17.97
N SER A 2 1.18 -13.39 -18.99
CA SER A 2 2.24 -12.39 -18.83
C SER A 2 1.57 -11.06 -18.50
N ALA A 3 2.00 -10.41 -17.42
CA ALA A 3 1.59 -9.04 -17.16
C ALA A 3 1.95 -8.19 -18.40
N PRO A 4 1.08 -7.30 -18.85
CA PRO A 4 1.42 -6.41 -19.95
C PRO A 4 2.69 -5.64 -19.59
N ASP A 5 3.57 -5.54 -20.58
CA ASP A 5 4.79 -4.73 -20.50
C ASP A 5 4.37 -3.28 -20.23
N GLN A 6 4.45 -2.87 -18.97
CA GLN A 6 3.85 -1.62 -18.54
C GLN A 6 4.95 -0.68 -18.03
N ASP A 7 5.21 0.37 -18.76
CA ASP A 7 6.05 1.51 -18.35
C ASP A 7 5.56 2.24 -17.08
N TRP A 8 4.43 1.79 -16.50
CA TRP A 8 3.88 2.34 -15.26
C TRP A 8 4.84 2.22 -14.06
N GLU A 9 5.82 1.31 -14.16
CA GLU A 9 6.86 1.13 -13.13
C GLU A 9 7.67 2.39 -12.86
N LYS A 10 7.73 3.30 -13.82
CA LYS A 10 8.50 4.55 -13.75
C LYS A 10 7.65 5.78 -13.48
N VAL A 11 6.33 5.65 -13.57
CA VAL A 11 5.42 6.78 -13.42
C VAL A 11 5.05 6.96 -11.96
N ARG A 12 5.59 7.99 -11.34
CA ARG A 12 5.31 8.37 -9.94
C ARG A 12 4.15 9.36 -9.80
N ASP A 13 3.34 9.49 -10.82
CA ASP A 13 2.14 10.32 -10.79
C ASP A 13 1.01 9.59 -10.04
N PRO A 14 0.50 10.13 -8.92
CA PRO A 14 -0.62 9.53 -8.21
C PRO A 14 -1.86 9.31 -9.09
N ALA A 15 -2.18 10.26 -9.96
CA ALA A 15 -3.36 10.16 -10.82
C ALA A 15 -3.26 8.97 -11.79
N ALA A 16 -2.10 8.75 -12.41
CA ALA A 16 -1.86 7.61 -13.29
C ALA A 16 -1.95 6.27 -12.54
N ASN A 17 -1.38 6.20 -11.34
CA ASN A 17 -1.43 4.99 -10.51
C ASN A 17 -2.84 4.73 -9.97
N ASN A 18 -3.59 5.75 -9.61
CA ASN A 18 -5.00 5.63 -9.22
C ASN A 18 -5.87 5.11 -10.38
N ALA A 19 -5.62 5.57 -11.59
CA ALA A 19 -6.30 5.06 -12.78
C ALA A 19 -5.96 3.58 -13.03
N LEU A 20 -4.69 3.19 -12.84
CA LEU A 20 -4.23 1.82 -13.00
C LEU A 20 -4.92 0.85 -12.03
N ILE A 21 -4.99 1.18 -10.74
CA ILE A 21 -5.55 0.28 -9.73
C ILE A 21 -7.07 0.20 -9.76
N LYS A 22 -7.75 1.07 -10.50
CA LYS A 22 -9.21 1.21 -10.49
C LYS A 22 -9.97 -0.10 -10.77
N ALA A 23 -9.45 -0.94 -11.66
CA ALA A 23 -10.06 -2.21 -12.04
C ALA A 23 -9.66 -3.39 -11.10
N TYR A 24 -8.81 -3.17 -10.13
CA TYR A 24 -8.26 -4.19 -9.24
C TYR A 24 -8.74 -4.00 -7.80
N LEU A 25 -8.39 -4.96 -6.92
CA LEU A 25 -8.81 -4.93 -5.52
C LEU A 25 -8.61 -3.57 -4.83
N PRO A 26 -7.43 -2.91 -4.91
CA PRO A 26 -7.25 -1.64 -4.22
C PRO A 26 -8.21 -0.55 -4.68
N GLY A 27 -8.43 -0.45 -5.99
CA GLY A 27 -9.39 0.51 -6.55
C GLY A 27 -10.84 0.18 -6.19
N HIS A 28 -11.20 -1.10 -6.16
CA HIS A 28 -12.53 -1.54 -5.70
C HIS A 28 -12.77 -1.21 -4.24
N VAL A 29 -11.76 -1.34 -3.40
CA VAL A 29 -11.83 -0.93 -1.98
C VAL A 29 -11.82 0.60 -1.82
N GLY A 30 -11.29 1.34 -2.78
CA GLY A 30 -11.27 2.81 -2.77
C GLY A 30 -9.95 3.41 -2.29
N VAL A 31 -8.85 2.68 -2.43
CA VAL A 31 -7.51 3.22 -2.16
C VAL A 31 -7.19 4.32 -3.18
N GLU A 32 -6.66 5.43 -2.68
CA GLU A 32 -6.16 6.54 -3.48
C GLU A 32 -4.73 6.89 -3.06
N PHE A 33 -3.78 6.89 -4.00
CA PHE A 33 -2.45 7.46 -3.76
C PHE A 33 -2.53 8.98 -3.72
N THR A 34 -1.81 9.59 -2.79
CA THR A 34 -1.70 11.04 -2.65
C THR A 34 -0.29 11.55 -2.98
N SER A 35 0.75 10.75 -2.73
CA SER A 35 2.10 10.98 -3.26
C SER A 35 2.87 9.67 -3.45
N ILE A 36 3.81 9.67 -4.40
CA ILE A 36 4.72 8.55 -4.66
C ILE A 36 6.11 9.12 -4.85
N GLU A 37 6.99 8.90 -3.86
CA GLU A 37 8.35 9.41 -3.81
C GLU A 37 9.35 8.27 -3.58
N ASP A 38 10.65 8.55 -3.71
CA ASP A 38 11.68 7.58 -3.35
C ASP A 38 11.56 7.17 -1.89
N GLY A 39 11.37 5.86 -1.67
CA GLY A 39 11.28 5.30 -0.33
C GLY A 39 10.05 5.74 0.47
N ARG A 40 9.07 6.43 -0.14
CA ARG A 40 7.90 6.92 0.57
C ARG A 40 6.67 7.02 -0.33
N VAL A 41 5.57 6.43 0.13
CA VAL A 41 4.26 6.51 -0.55
C VAL A 41 3.20 6.92 0.47
N THR A 42 2.33 7.84 0.08
CA THR A 42 1.17 8.21 0.89
C THR A 42 -0.12 7.86 0.15
N GLY A 43 -1.12 7.45 0.92
CA GLY A 43 -2.43 7.12 0.39
C GLY A 43 -3.53 7.41 1.39
N ARG A 44 -4.76 7.41 0.92
CA ARG A 44 -5.95 7.59 1.73
C ARG A 44 -7.09 6.70 1.25
N LEU A 45 -8.11 6.58 2.07
CA LEU A 45 -9.33 5.84 1.77
C LEU A 45 -10.49 6.53 2.47
N GLN A 46 -11.51 6.92 1.69
CA GLN A 46 -12.77 7.43 2.22
C GLN A 46 -13.60 6.28 2.75
N ILE A 47 -13.96 6.32 4.04
CA ILE A 47 -14.71 5.25 4.69
C ILE A 47 -16.15 5.20 4.16
N GLN A 48 -16.59 3.99 3.83
CA GLN A 48 -17.97 3.69 3.42
C GLN A 48 -18.45 2.43 4.15
N GLN A 49 -19.75 2.17 4.10
CA GLN A 49 -20.40 1.04 4.77
C GLN A 49 -19.69 -0.30 4.52
N HIS A 50 -19.27 -0.57 3.28
CA HIS A 50 -18.64 -1.85 2.92
C HIS A 50 -17.19 -2.02 3.44
N HIS A 51 -16.61 -0.98 4.04
CA HIS A 51 -15.31 -1.06 4.72
C HIS A 51 -15.43 -1.53 6.17
N LEU A 52 -16.66 -1.59 6.70
CA LEU A 52 -16.92 -1.95 8.08
C LEU A 52 -17.23 -3.45 8.19
N ALA A 53 -16.88 -4.00 9.33
CA ALA A 53 -17.32 -5.34 9.73
C ALA A 53 -18.79 -5.30 10.22
N PRO A 54 -19.50 -6.43 10.28
CA PRO A 54 -20.89 -6.48 10.73
C PRO A 54 -21.11 -5.97 12.15
N ASN A 55 -20.07 -5.92 12.97
CA ASN A 55 -20.12 -5.34 14.33
C ASN A 55 -20.01 -3.79 14.35
N GLY A 56 -19.94 -3.14 13.19
CA GLY A 56 -19.87 -1.68 13.05
C GLY A 56 -18.46 -1.07 13.14
N PHE A 57 -17.45 -1.85 13.44
CA PHE A 57 -16.05 -1.38 13.41
C PHE A 57 -15.44 -1.52 12.02
N MET A 58 -14.38 -0.73 11.74
CA MET A 58 -13.62 -0.91 10.51
C MET A 58 -13.07 -2.32 10.43
N HIS A 59 -13.29 -2.99 9.29
CA HIS A 59 -12.75 -4.32 9.05
C HIS A 59 -11.22 -4.25 8.96
N ALA A 60 -10.54 -5.17 9.62
CA ALA A 60 -9.07 -5.24 9.63
C ALA A 60 -8.47 -5.27 8.21
N ALA A 61 -9.09 -6.01 7.29
CA ALA A 61 -8.63 -6.11 5.91
C ALA A 61 -8.70 -4.79 5.14
N THR A 62 -9.59 -3.87 5.50
CA THR A 62 -9.66 -2.52 4.89
C THR A 62 -8.36 -1.75 5.16
N VAL A 63 -7.90 -1.77 6.40
CA VAL A 63 -6.64 -1.13 6.81
C VAL A 63 -5.44 -1.77 6.11
N VAL A 64 -5.40 -3.10 6.07
CA VAL A 64 -4.33 -3.86 5.38
C VAL A 64 -4.33 -3.55 3.88
N THR A 65 -5.49 -3.46 3.24
CA THR A 65 -5.57 -3.13 1.81
C THR A 65 -4.92 -1.78 1.51
N LEU A 66 -5.20 -0.75 2.31
CA LEU A 66 -4.57 0.56 2.16
C LEU A 66 -3.06 0.49 2.39
N ALA A 67 -2.64 -0.10 3.49
CA ALA A 67 -1.23 -0.14 3.89
C ALA A 67 -0.38 -1.00 2.94
N ASP A 68 -0.84 -2.19 2.61
CA ASP A 68 -0.14 -3.13 1.73
C ASP A 68 -0.03 -2.59 0.30
N THR A 69 -1.09 -1.95 -0.20
CA THR A 69 -1.07 -1.32 -1.52
C THR A 69 -0.02 -0.21 -1.60
N CYS A 70 0.03 0.68 -0.62
CA CYS A 70 1.03 1.76 -0.60
C CYS A 70 2.45 1.21 -0.45
N ALA A 71 2.68 0.22 0.40
CA ALA A 71 3.98 -0.43 0.55
C ALA A 71 4.40 -1.18 -0.72
N GLY A 72 3.47 -1.89 -1.37
CA GLY A 72 3.72 -2.63 -2.61
C GLY A 72 4.11 -1.70 -3.77
N PHE A 73 3.40 -0.59 -3.94
CA PHE A 73 3.76 0.42 -4.95
C PHE A 73 5.09 1.10 -4.59
N GLY A 74 5.34 1.35 -3.32
CA GLY A 74 6.64 1.81 -2.85
C GLY A 74 7.76 0.84 -3.24
N CYS A 75 7.60 -0.45 -2.97
CA CYS A 75 8.55 -1.49 -3.35
C CYS A 75 8.81 -1.49 -4.85
N ARG A 76 7.75 -1.44 -5.65
CA ARG A 76 7.86 -1.47 -7.11
C ARG A 76 8.64 -0.27 -7.67
N HIS A 77 8.38 0.91 -7.16
CA HIS A 77 9.08 2.14 -7.60
C HIS A 77 10.53 2.24 -7.08
N ASN A 78 10.94 1.35 -6.18
CA ASN A 78 12.28 1.29 -5.59
C ASN A 78 12.97 -0.07 -5.84
N LEU A 79 12.56 -0.80 -6.88
CA LEU A 79 13.23 -2.03 -7.25
C LEU A 79 14.67 -1.78 -7.66
N PRO A 80 15.63 -2.61 -7.22
CA PRO A 80 17.02 -2.49 -7.63
C PRO A 80 17.20 -2.84 -9.12
N ALA A 81 18.30 -2.36 -9.70
CA ALA A 81 18.60 -2.62 -11.10
C ALA A 81 18.59 -4.13 -11.42
N GLY A 82 17.99 -4.48 -12.55
CA GLY A 82 17.87 -5.87 -13.02
C GLY A 82 16.71 -6.66 -12.39
N ALA A 83 16.03 -6.12 -11.39
CA ALA A 83 14.85 -6.76 -10.84
C ALA A 83 13.68 -6.73 -11.83
N SER A 84 12.88 -7.80 -11.86
CA SER A 84 11.69 -7.95 -12.71
C SER A 84 10.38 -7.75 -11.96
N GLY A 85 10.43 -7.68 -10.64
CA GLY A 85 9.23 -7.53 -9.81
C GLY A 85 9.50 -7.83 -8.36
N PHE A 86 8.42 -8.03 -7.62
CA PHE A 86 8.48 -8.42 -6.20
C PHE A 86 7.28 -9.29 -5.83
N THR A 87 7.37 -9.90 -4.66
CA THR A 87 6.23 -10.58 -4.02
C THR A 87 6.29 -10.38 -2.51
N THR A 88 5.13 -10.20 -1.89
CA THR A 88 5.02 -10.12 -0.44
C THR A 88 5.24 -11.51 0.17
N ILE A 89 6.17 -11.63 1.11
CA ILE A 89 6.45 -12.89 1.82
C ILE A 89 6.03 -12.86 3.28
N ASP A 90 5.80 -11.67 3.84
CA ASP A 90 5.30 -11.51 5.21
C ASP A 90 4.65 -10.14 5.37
N LEU A 91 3.61 -10.08 6.16
CA LEU A 91 3.04 -8.84 6.67
C LEU A 91 2.51 -9.03 8.09
N THR A 92 2.61 -7.97 8.89
CA THR A 92 1.99 -7.87 10.21
C THR A 92 1.29 -6.54 10.35
N CYS A 93 0.18 -6.53 11.07
CA CYS A 93 -0.55 -5.30 11.37
C CYS A 93 -1.03 -5.31 12.81
N SER A 94 -0.64 -4.28 13.58
CA SER A 94 -1.11 -4.06 14.94
C SER A 94 -2.15 -2.96 14.93
N TYR A 95 -3.34 -3.26 15.43
CA TYR A 95 -4.47 -2.33 15.47
C TYR A 95 -4.52 -1.64 16.82
N LEU A 96 -4.47 -0.30 16.81
CA LEU A 96 -4.43 0.55 17.99
C LEU A 96 -5.73 1.35 18.17
N GLY A 97 -6.56 1.38 17.16
CA GLY A 97 -7.81 2.12 17.15
C GLY A 97 -8.67 1.81 15.93
N THR A 98 -9.74 2.55 15.76
CA THR A 98 -10.68 2.39 14.65
C THR A 98 -11.17 3.74 14.17
N SER A 99 -11.79 3.76 12.99
CA SER A 99 -12.58 4.86 12.48
C SER A 99 -13.79 4.27 11.76
N THR A 100 -14.96 4.87 11.94
CA THR A 100 -16.21 4.40 11.34
C THR A 100 -16.76 5.37 10.31
N GLU A 101 -16.20 6.56 10.24
CA GLU A 101 -16.61 7.65 9.34
C GLU A 101 -15.39 8.49 8.93
N GLY A 102 -15.57 9.39 7.97
CA GLY A 102 -14.50 10.23 7.45
C GLY A 102 -13.54 9.44 6.57
N ALA A 103 -12.26 9.63 6.76
CA ALA A 103 -11.23 8.94 5.99
C ALA A 103 -10.08 8.46 6.87
N ILE A 104 -9.36 7.46 6.39
CA ILE A 104 -8.05 7.05 6.90
C ILE A 104 -6.98 7.39 5.88
N ALA A 105 -5.79 7.70 6.36
CA ALA A 105 -4.63 7.98 5.54
C ALA A 105 -3.43 7.18 6.03
N CYS A 106 -2.49 6.91 5.14
CA CYS A 106 -1.28 6.19 5.51
C CYS A 106 -0.03 6.82 4.91
N VAL A 107 1.07 6.56 5.59
CA VAL A 107 2.43 6.84 5.11
C VAL A 107 3.20 5.52 5.16
N ALA A 108 3.63 5.06 3.99
CA ALA A 108 4.50 3.91 3.82
C ALA A 108 5.93 4.39 3.61
N GLU A 109 6.87 3.88 4.38
CA GLU A 109 8.29 4.24 4.33
C GLU A 109 9.16 2.99 4.23
N MET A 110 10.13 3.03 3.32
CA MET A 110 11.11 1.94 3.19
C MET A 110 12.11 2.01 4.34
N VAL A 111 12.14 0.98 5.18
CA VAL A 111 13.10 0.87 6.30
C VAL A 111 14.31 0.02 5.94
N HIS A 112 14.19 -0.81 4.90
CA HIS A 112 15.31 -1.60 4.34
C HIS A 112 15.10 -1.77 2.83
N GLY A 113 16.12 -1.44 2.04
CA GLY A 113 16.15 -1.64 0.61
C GLY A 113 17.39 -2.45 0.21
N GLY A 114 17.26 -3.77 0.15
CA GLY A 114 18.34 -4.69 -0.24
C GLY A 114 18.16 -5.22 -1.66
N ARG A 115 19.15 -6.00 -2.11
CA ARG A 115 19.14 -6.62 -3.43
C ARG A 115 18.03 -7.68 -3.56
N THR A 116 17.75 -8.42 -2.50
CA THR A 116 16.80 -9.55 -2.52
C THR A 116 15.56 -9.33 -1.68
N THR A 117 15.59 -8.36 -0.77
CA THR A 117 14.46 -8.04 0.11
C THR A 117 14.32 -6.55 0.32
N GLN A 118 13.07 -6.10 0.50
CA GLN A 118 12.74 -4.79 1.04
C GLN A 118 11.80 -4.95 2.24
N VAL A 119 11.95 -4.06 3.23
CA VAL A 119 11.03 -3.97 4.37
C VAL A 119 10.43 -2.58 4.38
N TRP A 120 9.11 -2.54 4.50
CA TRP A 120 8.32 -1.31 4.52
C TRP A 120 7.51 -1.22 5.80
N ASP A 121 7.54 -0.06 6.45
CA ASP A 121 6.68 0.30 7.56
C ASP A 121 5.58 1.24 7.09
N VAL A 122 4.38 1.03 7.59
CA VAL A 122 3.24 1.89 7.28
C VAL A 122 2.54 2.30 8.57
N LYS A 123 2.35 3.60 8.75
CA LYS A 123 1.49 4.15 9.79
C LYS A 123 0.17 4.56 9.17
N VAL A 124 -0.91 4.01 9.70
CA VAL A 124 -2.27 4.36 9.30
C VAL A 124 -2.89 5.26 10.36
N ARG A 125 -3.44 6.40 9.91
CA ARG A 125 -4.01 7.43 10.77
C ARG A 125 -5.46 7.69 10.39
N ARG A 126 -6.24 8.10 11.36
CA ARG A 126 -7.55 8.68 11.14
C ARG A 126 -7.37 10.14 10.74
N GLU A 127 -7.95 10.54 9.59
CA GLU A 127 -8.00 11.95 9.22
C GLU A 127 -8.86 12.72 10.22
N GLY A 128 -8.55 13.99 10.41
CA GLY A 128 -9.26 14.89 11.31
C GLY A 128 -8.56 15.10 12.64
N ASP A 129 -8.17 14.05 13.36
CA ASP A 129 -7.42 14.15 14.63
C ASP A 129 -5.99 13.58 14.55
N ASP A 130 -5.61 13.06 13.39
CA ASP A 130 -4.27 12.49 13.12
C ASP A 130 -3.87 11.32 14.04
N LYS A 131 -4.84 10.69 14.69
CA LYS A 131 -4.61 9.57 15.59
C LYS A 131 -4.16 8.33 14.83
N VAL A 132 -3.03 7.76 15.23
CA VAL A 132 -2.55 6.46 14.70
C VAL A 132 -3.51 5.37 15.12
N ILE A 133 -4.05 4.64 14.15
CA ILE A 133 -4.99 3.53 14.35
C ILE A 133 -4.40 2.17 14.01
N ALA A 134 -3.32 2.13 13.22
CA ALA A 134 -2.62 0.88 12.93
C ALA A 134 -1.15 1.11 12.61
N LEU A 135 -0.34 0.12 12.95
CA LEU A 135 1.05 -0.03 12.56
C LEU A 135 1.19 -1.29 11.72
N PHE A 136 1.66 -1.14 10.51
CA PHE A 136 1.82 -2.21 9.53
C PHE A 136 3.28 -2.35 9.14
N ARG A 137 3.75 -3.58 8.96
CA ARG A 137 5.05 -3.89 8.37
C ARG A 137 4.89 -5.02 7.36
N CYS A 138 5.56 -4.91 6.23
CA CYS A 138 5.69 -6.03 5.31
C CYS A 138 7.13 -6.23 4.85
N THR A 139 7.43 -7.47 4.49
CA THR A 139 8.67 -7.86 3.83
C THR A 139 8.36 -8.29 2.41
N GLN A 140 9.05 -7.69 1.46
CA GLN A 140 8.95 -7.99 0.02
C GLN A 140 10.18 -8.75 -0.44
N MET A 141 9.98 -9.84 -1.17
CA MET A 141 11.06 -10.51 -1.91
C MET A 141 11.18 -9.87 -3.28
N VAL A 142 12.38 -9.42 -3.62
CA VAL A 142 12.71 -8.89 -4.95
C VAL A 142 12.93 -10.07 -5.92
N LEU A 143 12.28 -10.03 -7.06
CA LEU A 143 12.34 -11.05 -8.09
C LEU A 143 13.23 -10.61 -9.23
N TYR A 144 13.96 -11.55 -9.79
CA TYR A 144 14.84 -11.36 -10.95
C TYR A 144 14.46 -12.32 -12.06
N PRO A 145 14.72 -11.98 -13.35
CA PRO A 145 14.53 -12.91 -14.46
C PRO A 145 15.33 -14.20 -14.21
N ARG A 146 14.73 -15.32 -14.53
CA ARG A 146 15.45 -16.61 -14.54
C ARG A 146 16.40 -16.63 -15.73
N ALA A 147 17.61 -17.11 -15.49
CA ALA A 147 18.55 -17.39 -16.56
C ALA A 147 18.05 -18.51 -17.48
#